data_343cadbf7145a1c55f4fd75708a58f59
#
_entry.id   343cadbf7145a1c55f4fd75708a58f59
#
_cell.length_a   1.000
_cell.length_b   1.000
_cell.length_c   1.000
_cell.angle_alpha   90.00
_cell.angle_beta   90.00
_cell.angle_gamma   90.00
#
_symmetry.space_group_name_H-M   'P 1'
#
loop_
_entity.id
_entity.type
_entity.pdbx_description
1 polymer ?
#
loop_
_entity_poly.entity_id
_entity_poly.type
_entity_poly.pdbx_seq_one_letter_code
_entity_poly.pdbx_strand_id
1 'polypeptide(L)'
;MHILLTRPLEDSYEIISKFKLLGHKISHLPLLNIEKLEYGEIDFSDYKGIVFTSANALKFLNLKKINKKIFCFCVGGATEKKALELGFQNVIAADGNVSNLKELILQNFDNKSGKLIYVSGKTISINLDDQLLKEGYEIKRIINYKSTHNERFNENFVKEIKQQMPDIVYIYSANSAYSFLNFIKINQWEASWMDTNLMCIG
;
A
#
# COMPACT_ATOMS: atom_id res chain seq x y z
N MET A 1 -17.42 -19.61 -6.21
CA MET A 1 -17.65 -18.16 -6.15
C MET A 1 -16.79 -17.46 -7.19
N HIS A 2 -17.25 -16.29 -7.65
CA HIS A 2 -16.48 -15.40 -8.51
C HIS A 2 -15.92 -14.22 -7.67
N ILE A 3 -14.61 -14.08 -7.63
CA ILE A 3 -13.91 -13.10 -6.80
C ILE A 3 -13.22 -12.07 -7.70
N LEU A 4 -13.43 -10.78 -7.44
CA LEU A 4 -12.75 -9.68 -8.11
C LEU A 4 -11.65 -9.12 -7.21
N LEU A 5 -10.42 -9.15 -7.69
CA LEU A 5 -9.25 -8.56 -7.01
C LEU A 5 -8.88 -7.23 -7.67
N THR A 6 -8.63 -6.20 -6.87
CA THR A 6 -8.46 -4.81 -7.34
C THR A 6 -7.05 -4.24 -7.17
N ARG A 7 -6.12 -4.99 -6.58
CA ARG A 7 -4.69 -4.62 -6.48
C ARG A 7 -3.95 -4.81 -7.80
N PRO A 8 -2.77 -4.19 -8.00
CA PRO A 8 -1.85 -4.54 -9.07
C PRO A 8 -1.57 -6.06 -9.11
N LEU A 9 -1.32 -6.59 -10.31
CA LEU A 9 -1.18 -8.04 -10.51
C LEU A 9 -0.05 -8.64 -9.68
N GLU A 10 1.07 -7.95 -9.61
CA GLU A 10 2.26 -8.37 -8.84
C GLU A 10 1.97 -8.54 -7.34
N ASP A 11 1.04 -7.75 -6.78
CA ASP A 11 0.63 -7.84 -5.37
C ASP A 11 -0.49 -8.88 -5.16
N SER A 12 -0.99 -9.49 -6.24
CA SER A 12 -2.15 -10.38 -6.22
C SER A 12 -1.82 -11.84 -6.57
N TYR A 13 -0.62 -12.14 -7.08
CA TYR A 13 -0.27 -13.49 -7.57
C TYR A 13 -0.51 -14.60 -6.54
N GLU A 14 -0.07 -14.39 -5.30
CA GLU A 14 -0.19 -15.40 -4.25
C GLU A 14 -1.66 -15.70 -3.91
N ILE A 15 -2.47 -14.66 -3.76
CA ILE A 15 -3.90 -14.80 -3.43
C ILE A 15 -4.70 -15.37 -4.60
N ILE A 16 -4.37 -14.98 -5.83
CA ILE A 16 -4.96 -15.56 -7.05
C ILE A 16 -4.73 -17.07 -7.10
N SER A 17 -3.49 -17.48 -6.87
CA SER A 17 -3.13 -18.91 -6.89
C SER A 17 -3.88 -19.70 -5.81
N LYS A 18 -3.94 -19.16 -4.59
CA LYS A 18 -4.67 -19.79 -3.47
C LYS A 18 -6.17 -19.95 -3.76
N PHE A 19 -6.82 -18.89 -4.24
CA PHE A 19 -8.24 -18.95 -4.53
C PHE A 19 -8.57 -19.86 -5.73
N LYS A 20 -7.71 -19.89 -6.76
CA LYS A 20 -7.87 -20.84 -7.87
C LYS A 20 -7.76 -22.29 -7.42
N LEU A 21 -6.82 -22.62 -6.53
CA LEU A 21 -6.70 -23.95 -5.93
C LEU A 21 -7.94 -24.36 -5.12
N LEU A 22 -8.65 -23.39 -4.54
CA LEU A 22 -9.92 -23.60 -3.84
C LEU A 22 -11.13 -23.66 -4.80
N GLY A 23 -10.91 -23.64 -6.11
CA GLY A 23 -11.97 -23.76 -7.11
C GLY A 23 -12.76 -22.47 -7.36
N HIS A 24 -12.21 -21.31 -6.98
CA HIS A 24 -12.88 -20.03 -7.23
C HIS A 24 -12.52 -19.46 -8.60
N LYS A 25 -13.49 -18.84 -9.27
CA LYS A 25 -13.23 -18.01 -10.45
C LYS A 25 -12.65 -16.68 -9.99
N ILE A 26 -11.54 -16.26 -10.59
CA ILE A 26 -10.87 -15.00 -10.24
C ILE A 26 -10.85 -14.08 -11.43
N SER A 27 -11.41 -12.87 -11.27
CA SER A 27 -11.20 -11.74 -12.14
C SER A 27 -10.25 -10.73 -11.49
N HIS A 28 -9.48 -10.03 -12.30
CA HIS A 28 -8.49 -9.10 -11.83
C HIS A 28 -8.65 -7.74 -12.52
N LEU A 29 -8.95 -6.71 -11.72
CA LEU A 29 -9.18 -5.34 -12.16
C LEU A 29 -8.31 -4.39 -11.35
N PRO A 30 -7.07 -4.11 -11.75
CA PRO A 30 -6.24 -3.15 -11.05
C PRO A 30 -6.87 -1.76 -11.15
N LEU A 31 -7.31 -1.23 -10.00
CA LEU A 31 -7.99 0.07 -9.92
C LEU A 31 -7.03 1.24 -9.77
N LEU A 32 -5.78 0.95 -9.36
CA LEU A 32 -4.73 1.94 -9.18
C LEU A 32 -3.49 1.56 -9.98
N ASN A 33 -2.91 2.56 -10.64
CA ASN A 33 -1.58 2.49 -11.22
C ASN A 33 -0.58 3.06 -10.21
N ILE A 34 0.51 2.34 -9.98
CA ILE A 34 1.58 2.77 -9.08
C ILE A 34 2.79 3.13 -9.94
N GLU A 35 3.14 4.41 -9.92
CA GLU A 35 4.23 4.96 -10.72
C GLU A 35 5.36 5.46 -9.85
N LYS A 36 6.61 5.09 -10.21
CA LYS A 36 7.80 5.62 -9.57
C LYS A 36 7.88 7.14 -9.76
N LEU A 37 8.31 7.82 -8.72
CA LEU A 37 8.74 9.22 -8.78
C LEU A 37 10.24 9.29 -8.49
N GLU A 38 10.93 10.15 -9.23
CA GLU A 38 12.32 10.44 -8.95
C GLU A 38 12.42 11.33 -7.71
N TYR A 39 13.39 11.01 -6.87
CA TYR A 39 13.75 11.79 -5.68
C TYR A 39 15.26 12.03 -5.67
N GLY A 40 15.69 13.14 -5.08
CA GLY A 40 17.10 13.51 -5.04
C GLY A 40 17.99 12.49 -4.34
N GLU A 41 19.28 12.62 -4.52
CA GLU A 41 20.26 11.78 -3.80
C GLU A 41 20.12 12.00 -2.29
N ILE A 42 20.17 10.89 -1.54
CA ILE A 42 20.04 10.88 -0.09
C ILE A 42 21.22 10.12 0.50
N ASP A 43 21.90 10.76 1.42
CA ASP A 43 22.83 10.06 2.28
C ASP A 43 22.08 9.41 3.44
N PHE A 44 21.93 8.09 3.37
CA PHE A 44 21.22 7.33 4.39
C PHE A 44 22.05 7.09 5.66
N SER A 45 23.33 7.46 5.70
CA SER A 45 24.22 7.29 6.88
C SER A 45 23.75 8.13 8.07
N ASP A 46 23.11 9.28 7.80
CA ASP A 46 22.59 10.19 8.81
C ASP A 46 21.34 9.66 9.54
N TYR A 47 20.69 8.64 8.98
CA TYR A 47 19.42 8.15 9.51
C TYR A 47 19.61 6.90 10.36
N LYS A 48 18.92 6.86 11.49
CA LYS A 48 18.89 5.73 12.42
C LYS A 48 17.61 4.93 12.36
N GLY A 49 16.59 5.48 11.70
CA GLY A 49 15.33 4.79 11.43
C GLY A 49 14.72 5.17 10.09
N ILE A 50 14.00 4.24 9.51
CA ILE A 50 13.26 4.40 8.26
C ILE A 50 11.81 3.98 8.46
N VAL A 51 10.89 4.73 7.86
CA VAL A 51 9.45 4.54 8.04
C VAL A 51 8.78 4.28 6.70
N PHE A 52 7.94 3.24 6.64
CA PHE A 52 7.16 2.85 5.47
C PHE A 52 5.69 2.62 5.84
N THR A 53 4.79 3.37 5.25
CA THR A 53 3.33 3.17 5.41
C THR A 53 2.72 2.33 4.29
N SER A 54 3.54 1.88 3.33
CA SER A 54 3.11 1.01 2.23
C SER A 54 4.30 0.26 1.64
N ALA A 55 4.08 -0.99 1.24
CA ALA A 55 5.06 -1.81 0.52
C ALA A 55 5.51 -1.18 -0.81
N ASN A 56 4.68 -0.32 -1.43
CA ASN A 56 5.04 0.41 -2.65
C ASN A 56 6.24 1.33 -2.46
N ALA A 57 6.42 1.90 -1.28
CA ALA A 57 7.58 2.74 -0.97
C ALA A 57 8.90 1.96 -1.03
N LEU A 58 8.89 0.71 -0.55
CA LEU A 58 10.05 -0.20 -0.61
C LEU A 58 10.42 -0.59 -2.04
N LYS A 59 9.43 -0.72 -2.93
CA LYS A 59 9.60 -1.15 -4.31
C LYS A 59 10.47 -0.20 -5.14
N PHE A 60 10.35 1.10 -4.90
CA PHE A 60 11.03 2.14 -5.68
C PHE A 60 12.21 2.80 -4.96
N LEU A 61 12.59 2.28 -3.80
CA LEU A 61 13.71 2.81 -3.02
C LEU A 61 15.04 2.20 -3.47
N ASN A 62 16.07 3.03 -3.58
CA ASN A 62 17.42 2.53 -3.80
C ASN A 62 18.01 1.95 -2.50
N LEU A 63 17.91 0.65 -2.36
CA LEU A 63 18.29 -0.07 -1.14
C LEU A 63 19.80 -0.29 -0.97
N LYS A 64 20.62 -0.06 -2.00
CA LYS A 64 22.04 -0.39 -1.99
C LYS A 64 22.84 0.40 -0.97
N LYS A 65 22.42 1.63 -0.67
CA LYS A 65 23.10 2.56 0.24
C LYS A 65 22.51 2.54 1.66
N ILE A 66 21.53 1.65 1.95
CA ILE A 66 20.83 1.64 3.24
C ILE A 66 21.40 0.56 4.15
N ASN A 67 21.82 0.95 5.35
CA ASN A 67 22.18 0.01 6.40
C ASN A 67 20.94 -0.75 6.87
N LYS A 68 20.92 -2.06 6.67
CA LYS A 68 19.77 -2.92 7.00
C LYS A 68 19.56 -3.16 8.50
N LYS A 69 20.49 -2.69 9.34
CA LYS A 69 20.40 -2.77 10.81
C LYS A 69 19.72 -1.56 11.45
N ILE A 70 19.38 -0.50 10.70
CA ILE A 70 18.60 0.61 11.23
C ILE A 70 17.18 0.16 11.59
N PHE A 71 16.51 0.89 12.49
CA PHE A 71 15.10 0.65 12.77
C PHE A 71 14.26 0.82 11.51
N CYS A 72 13.38 -0.14 11.24
CA CYS A 72 12.48 -0.12 10.09
C CYS A 72 11.04 -0.20 10.58
N PHE A 73 10.35 0.91 10.58
CA PHE A 73 8.97 1.01 11.05
C PHE A 73 7.99 0.87 9.89
N CYS A 74 7.02 -0.02 10.02
CA CYS A 74 6.09 -0.37 8.94
C CYS A 74 4.63 -0.31 9.38
N VAL A 75 3.72 -0.02 8.46
CA VAL A 75 2.28 -0.28 8.62
C VAL A 75 1.91 -1.57 7.90
N GLY A 76 1.34 -2.51 8.67
CA GLY A 76 0.74 -3.74 8.18
C GLY A 76 1.71 -4.83 7.76
N GLY A 77 1.28 -6.08 7.91
CA GLY A 77 2.12 -7.27 7.68
C GLY A 77 2.64 -7.42 6.25
N ALA A 78 1.95 -6.88 5.24
CA ALA A 78 2.45 -6.92 3.86
C ALA A 78 3.71 -6.03 3.67
N THR A 79 3.76 -4.86 4.32
CA THR A 79 4.92 -3.97 4.30
C THR A 79 6.06 -4.56 5.12
N GLU A 80 5.75 -5.12 6.28
CA GLU A 80 6.70 -5.84 7.13
C GLU A 80 7.36 -6.99 6.39
N LYS A 81 6.57 -7.91 5.82
CA LYS A 81 7.06 -9.04 5.02
C LYS A 81 8.01 -8.56 3.94
N LYS A 82 7.63 -7.49 3.21
CA LYS A 82 8.45 -6.92 2.15
C LYS A 82 9.76 -6.33 2.67
N ALA A 83 9.74 -5.66 3.81
CA ALA A 83 10.95 -5.12 4.44
C ALA A 83 11.92 -6.24 4.85
N LEU A 84 11.41 -7.32 5.46
CA LEU A 84 12.20 -8.50 5.83
C LEU A 84 12.80 -9.19 4.61
N GLU A 85 12.03 -9.39 3.53
CA GLU A 85 12.51 -9.95 2.26
C GLU A 85 13.65 -9.13 1.65
N LEU A 86 13.65 -7.81 1.86
CA LEU A 86 14.66 -6.88 1.38
C LEU A 86 15.87 -6.75 2.33
N GLY A 87 15.88 -7.56 3.39
CA GLY A 87 17.00 -7.74 4.31
C GLY A 87 17.06 -6.79 5.50
N PHE A 88 16.02 -6.00 5.78
CA PHE A 88 15.94 -5.24 7.03
C PHE A 88 15.87 -6.20 8.23
N GLN A 89 16.69 -5.92 9.27
CA GLN A 89 16.86 -6.80 10.42
C GLN A 89 16.04 -6.36 11.65
N ASN A 90 15.82 -5.07 11.81
CA ASN A 90 15.10 -4.49 12.94
C ASN A 90 13.75 -3.92 12.45
N VAL A 91 12.84 -4.81 12.05
CA VAL A 91 11.51 -4.41 11.54
C VAL A 91 10.51 -4.42 12.68
N ILE A 92 9.78 -3.31 12.84
CA ILE A 92 8.68 -3.15 13.81
C ILE A 92 7.46 -2.72 13.02
N ALA A 93 6.43 -3.53 13.03
CA ALA A 93 5.21 -3.27 12.27
C ALA A 93 4.03 -2.96 13.18
N ALA A 94 3.31 -1.89 12.83
CA ALA A 94 2.04 -1.58 13.44
C ALA A 94 0.92 -2.36 12.76
N ASP A 95 0.08 -3.01 13.54
CA ASP A 95 -1.19 -3.54 13.06
C ASP A 95 -2.19 -2.38 12.89
N GLY A 96 -2.86 -2.34 11.75
CA GLY A 96 -3.92 -1.38 11.48
C GLY A 96 -3.47 -0.16 10.68
N ASN A 97 -3.16 0.96 11.31
CA ASN A 97 -3.04 2.25 10.63
C ASN A 97 -1.81 3.07 11.04
N VAL A 98 -1.68 4.26 10.41
CA VAL A 98 -0.56 5.19 10.63
C VAL A 98 -0.53 5.74 12.07
N SER A 99 -1.68 5.87 12.74
CA SER A 99 -1.71 6.34 14.14
C SER A 99 -1.06 5.31 15.08
N ASN A 100 -1.35 4.03 14.89
CA ASN A 100 -0.68 2.96 15.65
C ASN A 100 0.83 2.95 15.36
N LEU A 101 1.24 3.24 14.13
CA LEU A 101 2.67 3.34 13.79
C LEU A 101 3.34 4.50 14.53
N LYS A 102 2.67 5.67 14.64
CA LYS A 102 3.19 6.78 15.44
C LYS A 102 3.48 6.34 16.87
N GLU A 103 2.51 5.69 17.52
CA GLU A 103 2.66 5.20 18.90
C GLU A 103 3.84 4.23 19.04
N LEU A 104 3.98 3.29 18.09
CA LEU A 104 5.13 2.36 18.08
C LEU A 104 6.47 3.08 17.93
N ILE A 105 6.55 4.12 17.10
CA ILE A 105 7.77 4.93 16.96
C ILE A 105 8.09 5.61 18.29
N LEU A 106 7.11 6.24 18.95
CA LEU A 106 7.29 6.90 20.25
C LEU A 106 7.79 5.95 21.33
N GLN A 107 7.36 4.69 21.29
CA GLN A 107 7.71 3.67 22.29
C GLN A 107 9.10 3.04 22.03
N ASN A 108 9.53 2.93 20.76
CA ASN A 108 10.71 2.13 20.40
C ASN A 108 11.88 2.95 19.87
N PHE A 109 11.72 4.24 19.65
CA PHE A 109 12.77 5.10 19.10
C PHE A 109 12.82 6.42 19.87
N ASP A 110 13.95 6.67 20.54
CA ASP A 110 14.19 7.95 21.22
C ASP A 110 14.50 9.05 20.19
N ASN A 111 13.86 10.21 20.31
CA ASN A 111 14.08 11.35 19.42
C ASN A 111 15.52 11.89 19.43
N LYS A 112 16.33 11.55 20.48
CA LYS A 112 17.76 11.86 20.58
C LYS A 112 18.65 10.81 19.92
N SER A 113 18.11 9.67 19.52
CA SER A 113 18.90 8.57 18.92
C SER A 113 19.35 8.86 17.50
N GLY A 114 18.78 9.87 16.83
CA GLY A 114 19.12 10.29 15.48
C GLY A 114 17.91 10.57 14.61
N LYS A 115 18.17 10.74 13.31
CA LYS A 115 17.15 11.15 12.34
C LYS A 115 16.33 9.98 11.83
N LEU A 116 15.07 10.24 11.54
CA LEU A 116 14.16 9.36 10.83
C LEU A 116 14.02 9.78 9.36
N ILE A 117 13.84 8.82 8.47
CA ILE A 117 13.45 9.08 7.10
C ILE A 117 12.12 8.38 6.80
N TYR A 118 11.13 9.15 6.37
CA TYR A 118 9.81 8.63 5.98
C TYR A 118 9.72 8.54 4.46
N VAL A 119 9.67 7.31 3.95
CA VAL A 119 9.51 7.05 2.51
C VAL A 119 8.05 6.77 2.21
N SER A 120 7.42 7.60 1.39
CA SER A 120 5.97 7.56 1.19
C SER A 120 5.56 7.79 -0.26
N GLY A 121 4.30 7.54 -0.54
CA GLY A 121 3.62 8.01 -1.74
C GLY A 121 3.32 9.51 -1.69
N LYS A 122 2.99 10.08 -2.85
CA LYS A 122 2.55 11.47 -2.98
C LYS A 122 1.30 11.73 -2.15
N THR A 123 0.33 10.83 -2.24
CA THR A 123 -0.91 10.86 -1.44
C THR A 123 -0.71 10.03 -0.19
N ILE A 124 -0.99 10.62 0.96
CA ILE A 124 -0.98 10.00 2.28
C ILE A 124 -2.28 10.28 3.01
N SER A 125 -2.69 9.39 3.91
CA SER A 125 -3.89 9.56 4.72
C SER A 125 -3.67 10.48 5.93
N ILE A 126 -2.46 10.49 6.49
CA ILE A 126 -2.08 11.23 7.68
C ILE A 126 -0.67 11.79 7.48
N ASN A 127 -0.45 13.05 7.86
CA ASN A 127 0.87 13.69 7.88
C ASN A 127 1.68 13.19 9.10
N LEU A 128 2.21 11.99 9.01
CA LEU A 128 2.97 11.35 10.08
C LEU A 128 4.27 12.13 10.40
N ASP A 129 4.92 12.64 9.37
CA ASP A 129 6.11 13.49 9.49
C ASP A 129 5.86 14.73 10.31
N ASP A 130 4.76 15.49 10.02
CA ASP A 130 4.39 16.67 10.81
C ASP A 130 4.05 16.31 12.26
N GLN A 131 3.44 15.16 12.49
CA GLN A 131 3.12 14.72 13.85
C GLN A 131 4.37 14.35 14.63
N LEU A 132 5.33 13.65 14.02
CA LEU A 132 6.60 13.30 14.68
C LEU A 132 7.50 14.52 14.90
N LEU A 133 7.51 15.49 13.97
CA LEU A 133 8.18 16.77 14.19
C LEU A 133 7.67 17.51 15.43
N LYS A 134 6.34 17.50 15.66
CA LYS A 134 5.72 18.10 16.87
C LYS A 134 6.12 17.37 18.16
N GLU A 135 6.44 16.09 18.09
CA GLU A 135 6.95 15.30 19.21
C GLU A 135 8.49 15.43 19.39
N GLY A 136 9.13 16.32 18.63
CA GLY A 136 10.56 16.61 18.74
C GLY A 136 11.49 15.65 17.99
N TYR A 137 10.96 14.85 17.04
CA TYR A 137 11.78 14.00 16.18
C TYR A 137 12.38 14.79 15.02
N GLU A 138 13.63 14.51 14.67
CA GLU A 138 14.19 14.92 13.38
C GLU A 138 13.75 13.91 12.31
N ILE A 139 12.83 14.29 11.44
CA ILE A 139 12.31 13.44 10.38
C ILE A 139 12.28 14.15 9.04
N LYS A 140 12.71 13.46 7.98
CA LYS A 140 12.60 13.92 6.59
C LYS A 140 11.70 12.99 5.80
N ARG A 141 10.69 13.54 5.14
CA ARG A 141 9.86 12.81 4.20
C ARG A 141 10.44 12.86 2.80
N ILE A 142 10.45 11.71 2.11
CA ILE A 142 10.69 11.60 0.68
C ILE A 142 9.51 10.93 -0.01
N ILE A 143 9.18 11.41 -1.20
CA ILE A 143 8.09 10.89 -2.02
C ILE A 143 8.73 10.15 -3.19
N ASN A 144 8.58 8.82 -3.25
CA ASN A 144 9.20 8.00 -4.28
C ASN A 144 8.21 7.28 -5.20
N TYR A 145 6.91 7.48 -4.98
CA TYR A 145 5.89 6.99 -5.89
C TYR A 145 4.61 7.85 -5.84
N LYS A 146 3.78 7.70 -6.84
CA LYS A 146 2.39 8.16 -6.84
C LYS A 146 1.45 7.01 -7.20
N SER A 147 0.24 7.07 -6.69
CA SER A 147 -0.87 6.24 -7.13
C SER A 147 -1.86 7.10 -7.90
N THR A 148 -2.28 6.64 -9.07
CA THR A 148 -3.29 7.28 -9.90
C THR A 148 -4.44 6.30 -10.14
N HIS A 149 -5.66 6.82 -10.24
CA HIS A 149 -6.82 6.01 -10.57
C HIS A 149 -6.71 5.50 -12.01
N ASN A 150 -7.03 4.22 -12.20
CA ASN A 150 -7.14 3.66 -13.54
C ASN A 150 -8.51 4.04 -14.10
N GLU A 151 -8.54 4.83 -15.15
CA GLU A 151 -9.78 5.29 -15.80
C GLU A 151 -10.09 4.50 -17.07
N ARG A 152 -9.12 3.73 -17.57
CA ARG A 152 -9.28 2.97 -18.81
C ARG A 152 -9.24 1.48 -18.53
N PHE A 153 -10.32 0.81 -18.84
CA PHE A 153 -10.47 -0.62 -18.67
C PHE A 153 -10.67 -1.29 -20.02
N ASN A 154 -10.19 -2.52 -20.14
CA ASN A 154 -10.39 -3.31 -21.36
C ASN A 154 -11.89 -3.59 -21.54
N GLU A 155 -12.44 -3.20 -22.70
CA GLU A 155 -13.89 -3.34 -22.97
C GLU A 155 -14.37 -4.80 -22.90
N ASN A 156 -13.54 -5.77 -23.33
CA ASN A 156 -13.90 -7.18 -23.26
C ASN A 156 -14.02 -7.63 -21.80
N PHE A 157 -13.07 -7.18 -20.95
CA PHE A 157 -13.12 -7.45 -19.53
C PHE A 157 -14.38 -6.86 -18.88
N VAL A 158 -14.73 -5.62 -19.25
CA VAL A 158 -15.93 -4.94 -18.77
C VAL A 158 -17.19 -5.74 -19.17
N LYS A 159 -17.24 -6.24 -20.42
CA LYS A 159 -18.33 -7.10 -20.89
C LYS A 159 -18.41 -8.44 -20.14
N GLU A 160 -17.27 -9.09 -19.89
CA GLU A 160 -17.20 -10.35 -19.12
C GLU A 160 -17.72 -10.19 -17.70
N ILE A 161 -17.31 -9.12 -17.01
CA ILE A 161 -17.80 -8.81 -15.65
C ILE A 161 -19.31 -8.59 -15.68
N LYS A 162 -19.84 -7.87 -16.68
CA LYS A 162 -21.28 -7.61 -16.81
C LYS A 162 -22.07 -8.89 -17.05
N GLN A 163 -21.52 -9.85 -17.80
CA GLN A 163 -22.18 -11.14 -18.05
C GLN A 163 -22.20 -12.04 -16.82
N GLN A 164 -21.16 -11.94 -15.98
CA GLN A 164 -21.06 -12.72 -14.76
C GLN A 164 -20.47 -11.86 -13.66
N MET A 165 -21.36 -11.20 -12.89
CA MET A 165 -20.96 -10.34 -11.78
C MET A 165 -20.18 -11.12 -10.72
N PRO A 166 -19.19 -10.50 -10.08
CA PRO A 166 -18.49 -11.10 -8.95
C PRO A 166 -19.40 -11.23 -7.73
N ASP A 167 -19.23 -12.33 -7.00
CA ASP A 167 -19.88 -12.54 -5.70
C ASP A 167 -19.19 -11.67 -4.62
N ILE A 168 -17.87 -11.46 -4.76
CA ILE A 168 -17.05 -10.74 -3.80
C ILE A 168 -16.06 -9.84 -4.54
N VAL A 169 -15.88 -8.60 -4.05
CA VAL A 169 -14.81 -7.68 -4.46
C VAL A 169 -13.90 -7.39 -3.28
N TYR A 170 -12.60 -7.56 -3.46
CA TYR A 170 -11.60 -7.18 -2.47
C TYR A 170 -11.17 -5.74 -2.65
N ILE A 171 -11.40 -4.91 -1.62
CA ILE A 171 -11.02 -3.50 -1.54
C ILE A 171 -9.94 -3.35 -0.46
N TYR A 172 -8.81 -2.79 -0.82
CA TYR A 172 -7.60 -2.80 0.02
C TYR A 172 -7.28 -1.46 0.70
N SER A 173 -8.01 -0.40 0.38
CA SER A 173 -7.82 0.94 0.96
C SER A 173 -8.96 1.85 0.58
N ALA A 174 -9.11 2.98 1.30
CA ALA A 174 -10.07 4.03 0.93
C ALA A 174 -9.86 4.53 -0.50
N ASN A 175 -8.60 4.65 -0.95
CA ASN A 175 -8.28 5.07 -2.32
C ASN A 175 -8.75 4.06 -3.37
N SER A 176 -8.61 2.75 -3.11
CA SER A 176 -9.15 1.71 -3.99
C SER A 176 -10.68 1.63 -3.95
N ALA A 177 -11.31 1.90 -2.81
CA ALA A 177 -12.77 2.02 -2.71
C ALA A 177 -13.29 3.16 -3.60
N TYR A 178 -12.66 4.33 -3.51
CA TYR A 178 -13.00 5.47 -4.35
C TYR A 178 -12.85 5.16 -5.85
N SER A 179 -11.74 4.49 -6.25
CA SER A 179 -11.54 4.05 -7.63
C SER A 179 -12.61 3.06 -8.09
N PHE A 180 -13.02 2.15 -7.21
CA PHE A 180 -14.07 1.18 -7.53
C PHE A 180 -15.43 1.85 -7.73
N LEU A 181 -15.78 2.79 -6.86
CA LEU A 181 -17.01 3.56 -7.02
C LEU A 181 -17.02 4.39 -8.33
N ASN A 182 -15.88 4.97 -8.70
CA ASN A 182 -15.76 5.66 -9.98
C ASN A 182 -15.90 4.70 -11.15
N PHE A 183 -15.30 3.51 -11.09
CA PHE A 183 -15.47 2.47 -12.11
C PHE A 183 -16.95 2.11 -12.31
N ILE A 184 -17.70 1.92 -11.22
CA ILE A 184 -19.15 1.63 -11.27
C ILE A 184 -19.91 2.78 -11.92
N LYS A 185 -19.65 4.03 -11.51
CA LYS A 185 -20.34 5.22 -12.02
C LYS A 185 -20.06 5.47 -13.51
N ILE A 186 -18.81 5.37 -13.94
CA ILE A 186 -18.43 5.56 -15.36
C ILE A 186 -19.17 4.56 -16.27
N ASN A 187 -19.38 3.34 -15.77
CA ASN A 187 -20.07 2.29 -16.52
C ASN A 187 -21.59 2.28 -16.31
N GLN A 188 -22.14 3.16 -15.45
CA GLN A 188 -23.57 3.21 -15.10
C GLN A 188 -24.11 1.87 -14.58
N TRP A 189 -23.37 1.25 -13.64
CA TRP A 189 -23.63 -0.10 -13.15
C TRP A 189 -24.05 -0.17 -11.68
N GLU A 190 -24.50 0.91 -11.10
CA GLU A 190 -24.81 0.98 -9.67
C GLU A 190 -25.77 -0.14 -9.24
N ALA A 191 -26.83 -0.35 -10.00
CA ALA A 191 -27.81 -1.39 -9.71
C ALA A 191 -27.25 -2.82 -9.84
N SER A 192 -26.27 -3.03 -10.72
CA SER A 192 -25.70 -4.36 -10.98
C SER A 192 -24.80 -4.89 -9.84
N TRP A 193 -24.34 -4.00 -8.93
CA TRP A 193 -23.42 -4.37 -7.84
C TRP A 193 -24.14 -4.54 -6.49
N MET A 194 -25.47 -4.43 -6.44
CA MET A 194 -26.24 -4.47 -5.18
C MET A 194 -26.11 -5.80 -4.45
N ASP A 195 -25.95 -6.91 -5.20
CA ASP A 195 -25.83 -8.26 -4.63
C ASP A 195 -24.37 -8.70 -4.42
N THR A 196 -23.40 -7.83 -4.72
CA THR A 196 -21.98 -8.13 -4.57
C THR A 196 -21.47 -7.76 -3.17
N ASN A 197 -20.79 -8.68 -2.51
CA ASN A 197 -20.16 -8.41 -1.22
C ASN A 197 -18.86 -7.64 -1.38
N LEU A 198 -18.66 -6.60 -0.57
CA LEU A 198 -17.39 -5.87 -0.53
C LEU A 198 -16.57 -6.33 0.67
N MET A 199 -15.42 -6.94 0.41
CA MET A 199 -14.45 -7.31 1.43
C MET A 199 -13.42 -6.18 1.56
N CYS A 200 -13.56 -5.34 2.59
CA CYS A 200 -12.66 -4.23 2.86
C CYS A 200 -11.54 -4.65 3.80
N ILE A 201 -10.28 -4.40 3.40
CA ILE A 201 -9.08 -4.69 4.16
C ILE A 201 -8.33 -3.37 4.35
N GLY A 202 -8.25 -2.87 5.59
CA GLY A 202 -7.58 -1.60 5.92
C GLY A 202 -8.32 -0.82 6.97
#